data_a48882d63737b5b0aa1a10d896522150
#
_entry.id   a48882d63737b5b0aa1a10d896522150
#
_cell.length_a   1.000
_cell.length_b   1.000
_cell.length_c   1.000
_cell.angle_alpha   90.00
_cell.angle_beta   90.00
_cell.angle_gamma   90.00
#
_symmetry.space_group_name_H-M   'P 1'
#
loop_
_entity.id
_entity.type
_entity.pdbx_description
1 polymer ?
#
loop_
_entity_poly.entity_id
_entity_poly.type
_entity_poly.pdbx_seq_one_letter_code
_entity_poly.pdbx_strand_id
1 'polypeptide(L)'
;MEIKQTRIFKSTYKRLFLKQRKSVDHAIRLIIENPSIGEQKKSDLSEVFVYKFKVDAQLYLLAYTFDPVTLTLIMLGVHENFYRALKRMPYLKK
;
A
#
# COMPACT_ATOMS: atom_id res chain seq x y z
N MET A 1 -6.72 15.91 1.21
CA MET A 1 -6.11 14.79 1.96
C MET A 1 -4.62 14.81 1.75
N GLU A 2 -3.87 14.75 2.83
CA GLU A 2 -2.42 14.71 2.78
C GLU A 2 -1.94 13.28 2.51
N ILE A 3 -0.96 13.13 1.62
CA ILE A 3 -0.41 11.81 1.27
C ILE A 3 0.97 11.68 1.88
N LYS A 4 1.15 10.69 2.73
CA LYS A 4 2.45 10.37 3.34
C LYS A 4 2.93 9.02 2.83
N GLN A 5 4.23 8.82 2.84
CA GLN A 5 4.84 7.58 2.37
C GLN A 5 5.94 7.16 3.33
N THR A 6 5.97 5.86 3.65
CA THR A 6 7.10 5.34 4.41
C THR A 6 8.33 5.28 3.51
N ARG A 7 9.51 5.19 4.13
CA ARG A 7 10.76 5.03 3.38
C ARG A 7 10.73 3.74 2.55
N ILE A 8 10.16 2.69 3.10
CA ILE A 8 10.07 1.40 2.39
C ILE A 8 9.21 1.54 1.14
N PHE A 9 8.06 2.22 1.23
CA PHE A 9 7.23 2.45 0.07
C PHE A 9 7.97 3.25 -1.00
N LYS A 10 8.60 4.34 -0.60
CA LYS A 10 9.35 5.18 -1.54
C LYS A 10 10.43 4.39 -2.26
N SER A 11 11.17 3.57 -1.53
CA SER A 11 12.25 2.78 -2.09
C SER A 11 11.74 1.80 -3.14
N THR A 12 10.64 1.11 -2.84
CA THR A 12 10.04 0.16 -3.79
C THR A 12 9.54 0.87 -5.03
N TYR A 13 8.84 1.98 -4.83
CA TYR A 13 8.27 2.75 -5.93
C TYR A 13 9.35 3.24 -6.90
N LYS A 14 10.47 3.70 -6.37
CA LYS A 14 11.58 4.20 -7.19
C LYS A 14 12.16 3.12 -8.12
N ARG A 15 12.09 1.87 -7.71
CA ARG A 15 12.65 0.76 -8.51
C ARG A 15 11.75 0.31 -9.64
N LEU A 16 10.51 0.77 -9.66
CA LEU A 16 9.56 0.36 -10.69
C LEU A 16 9.87 1.03 -12.02
N PHE A 17 9.57 0.32 -13.11
CA PHE A 17 9.60 0.93 -14.43
C PHE A 17 8.44 1.92 -14.55
N LEU A 18 8.57 2.85 -15.47
CA LEU A 18 7.55 3.90 -15.67
C LEU A 18 6.16 3.31 -15.85
N LYS A 19 6.02 2.25 -16.65
CA LYS A 19 4.73 1.62 -16.88
C LYS A 19 4.12 1.10 -15.58
N GLN A 20 4.95 0.51 -14.73
CA GLN A 20 4.50 -0.02 -13.45
C GLN A 20 4.08 1.10 -12.51
N ARG A 21 4.84 2.21 -12.52
CA ARG A 21 4.49 3.38 -11.69
C ARG A 21 3.14 3.95 -12.06
N LYS A 22 2.80 3.95 -13.35
CA LYS A 22 1.50 4.45 -13.79
C LYS A 22 0.36 3.61 -13.21
N SER A 23 0.53 2.29 -13.13
CA SER A 23 -0.47 1.42 -12.53
C SER A 23 -0.60 1.68 -11.04
N VAL A 24 0.52 1.89 -10.35
CA VAL A 24 0.51 2.22 -8.92
C VAL A 24 -0.16 3.57 -8.70
N ASP A 25 0.16 4.57 -9.53
CA ASP A 25 -0.44 5.90 -9.41
C ASP A 25 -1.95 5.83 -9.58
N HIS A 26 -2.42 4.99 -10.51
CA HIS A 26 -3.84 4.81 -10.71
C HIS A 26 -4.49 4.17 -9.46
N ALA A 27 -3.84 3.16 -8.89
CA ALA A 27 -4.33 2.53 -7.67
C ALA A 27 -4.43 3.54 -6.53
N ILE A 28 -3.40 4.39 -6.39
CA ILE A 28 -3.41 5.42 -5.34
C ILE A 28 -4.57 6.40 -5.54
N ARG A 29 -4.85 6.79 -6.77
CA ARG A 29 -5.99 7.67 -7.04
C ARG A 29 -7.32 7.04 -6.64
N LEU A 30 -7.49 5.74 -6.91
CA LEU A 30 -8.70 5.04 -6.51
C LEU A 30 -8.84 4.99 -4.99
N ILE A 31 -7.72 4.80 -4.29
CA ILE A 31 -7.72 4.80 -2.84
C ILE A 31 -8.06 6.18 -2.29
N ILE A 32 -7.54 7.24 -2.90
CA ILE A 32 -7.86 8.60 -2.46
C ILE A 32 -9.36 8.87 -2.59
N GLU A 33 -9.97 8.41 -3.69
CA GLU A 33 -11.39 8.60 -3.92
C GLU A 33 -12.25 7.81 -2.95
N ASN A 34 -11.79 6.64 -2.54
CA ASN A 34 -12.51 5.78 -1.60
C ASN A 34 -11.51 5.00 -0.75
N PRO A 35 -11.04 5.57 0.37
CA PRO A 35 -10.03 4.89 1.19
C PRO A 35 -10.45 3.53 1.73
N SER A 36 -11.74 3.24 1.76
CA SER A 36 -12.23 1.93 2.21
C SER A 36 -12.20 0.87 1.13
N ILE A 37 -11.69 1.19 -0.07
CA ILE A 37 -11.70 0.26 -1.19
C ILE A 37 -10.84 -0.98 -0.94
N GLY A 38 -9.77 -0.84 -0.14
CA GLY A 38 -8.93 -1.97 0.22
C GLY A 38 -9.58 -2.86 1.26
N GLU A 39 -9.02 -4.05 1.44
CA GLU A 39 -9.48 -4.98 2.44
C GLU A 39 -8.84 -4.64 3.80
N GLN A 40 -9.66 -4.42 4.81
CA GLN A 40 -9.15 -4.14 6.15
C GLN A 40 -8.64 -5.44 6.75
N LYS A 41 -7.41 -5.40 7.28
CA LYS A 41 -6.82 -6.57 7.91
C LYS A 41 -7.21 -6.63 9.37
N LYS A 42 -7.30 -7.84 9.90
CA LYS A 42 -7.71 -8.08 11.28
C LYS A 42 -6.50 -8.45 12.14
N SER A 43 -6.73 -8.60 13.44
CA SER A 43 -5.70 -8.93 14.42
C SER A 43 -4.67 -7.79 14.53
N ASP A 44 -3.38 -8.13 14.51
CA ASP A 44 -2.31 -7.16 14.69
C ASP A 44 -2.18 -6.17 13.53
N LEU A 45 -2.91 -6.39 12.42
CA LEU A 45 -2.91 -5.48 11.28
C LEU A 45 -4.27 -4.78 11.13
N SER A 46 -5.05 -4.65 12.21
CA SER A 46 -6.44 -4.20 12.14
C SER A 46 -6.62 -2.79 11.60
N GLU A 47 -5.61 -1.94 11.68
CA GLU A 47 -5.70 -0.57 11.16
C GLU A 47 -5.18 -0.45 9.73
N VAL A 48 -4.74 -1.55 9.15
CA VAL A 48 -4.12 -1.55 7.83
C VAL A 48 -5.10 -2.06 6.80
N PHE A 49 -5.21 -1.33 5.69
CA PHE A 49 -5.96 -1.76 4.53
C PHE A 49 -4.99 -2.22 3.45
N VAL A 50 -5.37 -3.23 2.68
CA VAL A 50 -4.56 -3.73 1.57
C VAL A 50 -5.41 -3.72 0.32
N TYR A 51 -4.95 -2.98 -0.70
CA TYR A 51 -5.59 -2.93 -2.00
C TYR A 51 -4.82 -3.79 -2.99
N LYS A 52 -5.53 -4.70 -3.66
CA LYS A 52 -4.93 -5.60 -4.64
C LYS A 52 -5.21 -5.10 -6.04
N PHE A 53 -4.19 -5.08 -6.88
CA PHE A 53 -4.35 -4.63 -8.27
C PHE A 53 -3.30 -5.31 -9.13
N LYS A 54 -3.55 -5.32 -10.44
CA LYS A 54 -2.61 -5.96 -11.37
C LYS A 54 -1.75 -4.93 -12.07
N VAL A 55 -0.48 -5.30 -12.24
CA VAL A 55 0.47 -4.58 -13.08
C VAL A 55 0.89 -5.59 -14.14
N ASP A 56 0.40 -5.41 -15.34
CA ASP A 56 0.49 -6.43 -16.38
C ASP A 56 -0.18 -7.72 -15.85
N ALA A 57 0.51 -8.84 -15.82
CA ALA A 57 -0.05 -10.09 -15.32
C ALA A 57 0.27 -10.35 -13.86
N GLN A 58 1.00 -9.43 -13.20
CA GLN A 58 1.47 -9.63 -11.84
C GLN A 58 0.54 -8.96 -10.83
N LEU A 59 0.14 -9.70 -9.81
CA LEU A 59 -0.67 -9.14 -8.72
C LEU A 59 0.21 -8.39 -7.73
N TYR A 60 -0.13 -7.12 -7.53
CA TYR A 60 0.53 -6.26 -6.54
C TYR A 60 -0.41 -5.96 -5.40
N LEU A 61 0.19 -5.70 -4.24
CA LEU A 61 -0.51 -5.34 -3.01
C LEU A 61 0.03 -4.03 -2.51
N LEU A 62 -0.88 -3.14 -2.10
CA LEU A 62 -0.52 -1.84 -1.54
C LEU A 62 -1.17 -1.73 -0.17
N ALA A 63 -0.33 -1.67 0.87
CA ALA A 63 -0.79 -1.51 2.24
C ALA A 63 -0.81 -0.03 2.61
N TYR A 64 -1.86 0.40 3.29
CA TYR A 64 -2.00 1.79 3.67
C TYR A 64 -2.88 1.93 4.90
N THR A 65 -2.76 3.08 5.57
CA THR A 65 -3.68 3.49 6.63
C THR A 65 -4.23 4.86 6.25
N PHE A 66 -5.38 5.22 6.84
CA PHE A 66 -5.94 6.54 6.56
C PHE A 66 -6.78 7.03 7.72
N ASP A 67 -6.90 8.34 7.79
CA ASP A 67 -7.88 9.02 8.63
C ASP A 67 -8.49 10.14 7.77
N PRO A 68 -9.40 10.96 8.30
CA PRO A 68 -10.08 11.97 7.47
C PRO A 68 -9.17 12.95 6.74
N VAL A 69 -7.94 13.15 7.24
CA VAL A 69 -7.04 14.15 6.65
C VAL A 69 -5.79 13.57 6.02
N THR A 70 -5.42 12.34 6.34
CA THR A 70 -4.13 11.76 5.92
C THR A 70 -4.30 10.36 5.36
N LEU A 71 -3.62 10.08 4.26
CA LEU A 71 -3.45 8.73 3.72
C LEU A 71 -1.97 8.40 3.78
N THR A 72 -1.62 7.31 4.46
CA THR A 72 -0.22 6.88 4.59
C THR A 72 0.01 5.60 3.81
N LEU A 73 0.86 5.68 2.80
CA LEU A 73 1.23 4.53 1.96
C LEU A 73 2.38 3.81 2.65
N ILE A 74 2.14 2.56 3.07
CA ILE A 74 3.07 1.85 3.95
C ILE A 74 4.01 0.93 3.19
N MET A 75 3.48 0.10 2.31
CA MET A 75 4.28 -0.93 1.65
C MET A 75 3.64 -1.31 0.32
N LEU A 76 4.49 -1.60 -0.67
CA LEU A 76 4.07 -2.01 -2.00
C LEU A 76 4.86 -3.25 -2.37
N GLY A 77 4.22 -4.28 -2.89
CA GLY A 77 4.94 -5.48 -3.30
C GLY A 77 4.04 -6.51 -3.93
N VAL A 78 4.67 -7.61 -4.35
CA VAL A 78 3.92 -8.74 -4.91
C VAL A 78 3.40 -9.60 -3.75
N HIS A 79 2.41 -10.44 -4.05
CA HIS A 79 1.70 -11.20 -3.03
C HIS A 79 2.62 -12.06 -2.15
N GLU A 80 3.60 -12.70 -2.77
CA GLU A 80 4.48 -13.62 -2.05
C GLU A 80 5.27 -12.87 -0.98
N ASN A 81 5.21 -13.36 0.26
CA ASN A 81 5.91 -12.79 1.41
C ASN A 81 5.48 -11.37 1.80
N PHE A 82 4.50 -10.80 1.11
CA PHE A 82 4.07 -9.43 1.41
C PHE A 82 3.60 -9.28 2.85
N TYR A 83 2.71 -10.14 3.29
CA TYR A 83 2.14 -10.02 4.64
C TYR A 83 3.16 -10.29 5.73
N ARG A 84 4.10 -11.21 5.48
CA ARG A 84 5.19 -11.46 6.43
C ARG A 84 6.05 -10.22 6.62
N ALA A 85 6.43 -9.58 5.51
CA ALA A 85 7.24 -8.37 5.56
C ALA A 85 6.46 -7.23 6.23
N LEU A 86 5.17 -7.11 5.93
CA LEU A 86 4.33 -6.08 6.51
C LEU A 86 4.27 -6.19 8.02
N LYS A 87 4.10 -7.42 8.55
CA LYS A 87 4.02 -7.64 9.99
C LYS A 87 5.31 -7.29 10.71
N ARG A 88 6.44 -7.30 10.01
CA ARG A 88 7.74 -7.00 10.60
C ARG A 88 8.09 -5.52 10.57
N MET A 89 7.26 -4.68 9.97
CA MET A 89 7.59 -3.27 9.86
C MET A 89 7.54 -2.59 11.22
N PRO A 90 8.60 -1.86 11.59
CA PRO A 90 8.60 -1.11 12.86
C PRO A 90 7.45 -0.14 12.97
N TYR A 91 7.00 0.42 11.85
CA TYR A 91 5.90 1.38 11.80
C TYR A 91 4.63 0.82 12.46
N LEU A 92 4.39 -0.50 12.31
CA LEU A 92 3.17 -1.12 12.83
C LEU A 92 3.31 -1.68 14.23
N LYS A 93 4.52 -1.70 14.77
CA LYS A 93 4.75 -2.18 16.13
C LYS A 93 4.51 -1.05 17.10
N LYS A 94 3.78 -1.34 18.15
CA LYS A 94 3.50 -0.35 19.18
C LYS A 94 4.35 -0.61 20.41
#